data_42e3be294f70d95998dc061a3ea82df0
#
_entry.id   42e3be294f70d95998dc061a3ea82df0
#
_cell.length_a   1.000
_cell.length_b   1.000
_cell.length_c   1.000
_cell.angle_alpha   90.00
_cell.angle_beta   90.00
_cell.angle_gamma   90.00
#
_symmetry.space_group_name_H-M   'P 1'
#
loop_
_entity.id
_entity.type
_entity.pdbx_description
1 polymer ?
#
loop_
_entity_poly.entity_id
_entity_poly.type
_entity_poly.pdbx_seq_one_letter_code
_entity_poly.pdbx_strand_id
1 'polypeptide(L)'
;MNHLKLLLGFAALFLSSCPQSSIARDSPFTRHGTGPRYWIAYEECFVTNVPLSEERWKANIDWMEKTFKPYGYDMICNDGWIEAAQTVNENGYITKYNSDWKNGFSYWTKYLQERGMKMGVYYNPMWLTRAAYEQNLPVKGTSYHTRDIVGYKSFNDPLYWVDVDKPGAKEWIQNYVRYFKEMGVAYLRIDFLENYETNYGTRRYEQALAWIAEAAGDDLFLSLVMPHCYNHAKTELKYGDMIRIDDDCFDGDWDFVSNRRRGQQKDHWPQFGNAFDGFIGFADVGARGQMILDGDFMRMNKLANDNERRFLFSLMIMGGSALAIADQYDTIGDHAWVYQNPEMNELNSLGFAAKPLSYDFRDAANSSRWIGQLPNGDWVVGLFNRESTPQTRSIDFRRELGIEDGQAVNV
;
A
#
# COMPACT_ATOMS: atom_id res chain seq x y z
N MET A 1 30.72 -20.88 6.23
CA MET A 1 30.92 -20.42 4.83
C MET A 1 29.73 -19.55 4.53
N ASN A 2 29.94 -18.25 4.53
CA ASN A 2 28.85 -17.32 4.23
C ASN A 2 28.74 -17.19 2.70
N HIS A 3 27.60 -17.53 2.15
CA HIS A 3 27.34 -17.39 0.73
C HIS A 3 26.72 -16.02 0.46
N LEU A 4 27.41 -15.20 -0.31
CA LEU A 4 26.87 -13.97 -0.87
C LEU A 4 26.30 -14.30 -2.24
N LYS A 5 25.02 -14.02 -2.47
CA LYS A 5 24.43 -14.16 -3.82
C LYS A 5 24.37 -12.78 -4.49
N LEU A 6 25.11 -12.62 -5.58
CA LEU A 6 25.01 -11.44 -6.44
C LEU A 6 23.97 -11.69 -7.53
N LEU A 7 22.91 -10.92 -7.52
CA LEU A 7 21.99 -10.83 -8.64
C LEU A 7 22.41 -9.65 -9.50
N LEU A 8 22.72 -9.86 -10.77
CA LEU A 8 23.04 -8.79 -11.72
C LEU A 8 21.87 -7.81 -11.79
N GLY A 9 22.04 -6.73 -11.07
CA GLY A 9 21.04 -5.69 -10.90
C GLY A 9 20.73 -5.36 -9.45
N PHE A 10 21.04 -6.23 -8.46
CA PHE A 10 20.73 -6.02 -7.06
C PHE A 10 21.65 -6.79 -6.14
N ALA A 11 22.17 -6.15 -5.16
CA ALA A 11 22.83 -6.76 -4.03
C ALA A 11 22.66 -5.88 -2.76
N ALA A 12 22.46 -6.39 -1.55
CA ALA A 12 22.17 -5.67 -0.30
C ALA A 12 22.91 -6.18 0.95
N LEU A 13 23.08 -5.43 1.99
CA LEU A 13 23.94 -5.66 3.14
C LEU A 13 23.51 -5.09 4.50
N PHE A 14 23.86 -5.68 5.65
CA PHE A 14 23.53 -5.29 7.03
C PHE A 14 24.63 -4.73 7.93
N LEU A 15 24.23 -4.03 8.98
CA LEU A 15 25.04 -3.82 10.17
C LEU A 15 24.33 -4.34 11.44
N SER A 16 25.12 -4.96 12.33
CA SER A 16 24.65 -5.40 13.64
C SER A 16 24.38 -4.21 14.56
N SER A 17 23.23 -4.24 15.19
CA SER A 17 22.88 -3.70 16.50
C SER A 17 23.50 -2.37 16.95
N CYS A 18 22.90 -1.24 16.54
CA CYS A 18 22.44 -0.34 17.57
C CYS A 18 21.10 -0.88 18.13
N PRO A 19 20.86 -0.88 19.43
CA PRO A 19 19.51 -1.07 19.92
C PRO A 19 18.73 0.17 19.49
N GLN A 20 18.09 0.11 18.32
CA GLN A 20 16.96 0.97 18.07
C GLN A 20 15.99 0.64 19.19
N SER A 21 15.73 1.62 20.05
CA SER A 21 14.55 1.55 20.90
C SER A 21 13.39 1.29 19.95
N SER A 22 13.03 0.02 19.85
CA SER A 22 11.79 -0.37 19.20
C SER A 22 10.75 0.49 19.91
N ILE A 23 10.14 1.42 19.20
CA ILE A 23 8.86 1.97 19.64
C ILE A 23 7.97 0.74 19.63
N ALA A 24 7.89 0.10 20.82
CA ALA A 24 7.02 -1.04 21.01
C ALA A 24 5.65 -0.55 20.60
N ARG A 25 5.05 -1.19 19.59
CA ARG A 25 3.66 -0.95 19.28
C ARG A 25 2.87 -1.28 20.52
N ASP A 26 2.23 -0.28 21.13
CA ASP A 26 1.15 -0.47 22.10
C ASP A 26 -0.15 -0.95 21.40
N SER A 27 -0.05 -1.28 20.11
CA SER A 27 -1.17 -1.78 19.34
C SER A 27 -1.23 -3.31 19.45
N PRO A 28 -2.43 -3.90 19.71
CA PRO A 28 -2.62 -5.35 19.63
C PRO A 28 -2.41 -5.91 18.21
N PHE A 29 -2.25 -5.05 17.21
CA PHE A 29 -2.09 -5.41 15.81
C PHE A 29 -0.62 -5.66 15.48
N THR A 30 -0.07 -6.77 15.95
CA THR A 30 1.28 -7.21 15.58
C THR A 30 1.27 -7.65 14.12
N ARG A 31 1.96 -6.92 13.26
CA ARG A 31 2.01 -7.22 11.83
C ARG A 31 3.28 -7.97 11.49
N HIS A 32 3.20 -8.85 10.51
CA HIS A 32 4.29 -9.76 10.18
C HIS A 32 5.37 -9.13 9.27
N GLY A 33 5.25 -7.84 8.94
CA GLY A 33 6.21 -7.10 8.11
C GLY A 33 6.20 -7.49 6.63
N THR A 34 5.19 -8.28 6.19
CA THR A 34 5.05 -8.67 4.79
C THR A 34 3.81 -7.99 4.21
N GLY A 35 4.03 -7.11 3.24
CA GLY A 35 2.94 -6.46 2.51
C GLY A 35 2.18 -7.44 1.61
N PRO A 36 0.91 -7.15 1.28
CA PRO A 36 0.17 -7.95 0.33
C PRO A 36 0.81 -7.89 -1.07
N ARG A 37 0.64 -8.98 -1.82
CA ARG A 37 0.93 -9.05 -3.26
C ARG A 37 -0.40 -9.21 -3.97
N TYR A 38 -0.76 -8.21 -4.80
CA TYR A 38 -2.11 -8.14 -5.31
C TYR A 38 -2.20 -7.44 -6.66
N TRP A 39 -3.33 -7.61 -7.31
CA TRP A 39 -3.76 -6.80 -8.43
C TRP A 39 -4.75 -5.74 -7.97
N ILE A 40 -4.63 -4.52 -8.52
CA ILE A 40 -5.50 -3.39 -8.24
C ILE A 40 -6.10 -2.84 -9.54
N ALA A 41 -7.37 -2.53 -9.52
CA ALA A 41 -8.15 -2.15 -10.72
C ALA A 41 -7.91 -0.71 -11.21
N TYR A 42 -6.83 -0.07 -10.81
CA TYR A 42 -6.59 1.36 -11.05
C TYR A 42 -6.56 1.74 -12.54
N GLU A 43 -5.83 0.99 -13.37
CA GLU A 43 -5.66 1.32 -14.78
C GLU A 43 -6.99 1.48 -15.52
N GLU A 44 -7.94 0.59 -15.26
CA GLU A 44 -9.25 0.64 -15.92
C GLU A 44 -10.04 1.89 -15.53
N CYS A 45 -10.02 2.25 -14.25
CA CYS A 45 -10.82 3.35 -13.73
C CYS A 45 -10.36 4.73 -14.21
N PHE A 46 -9.05 4.92 -14.41
CA PHE A 46 -8.48 6.24 -14.66
C PHE A 46 -7.91 6.45 -16.06
N VAL A 47 -7.51 5.37 -16.74
CA VAL A 47 -6.86 5.45 -18.05
C VAL A 47 -7.85 5.30 -19.19
N THR A 48 -8.76 4.34 -19.08
CA THR A 48 -9.76 4.09 -20.13
C THR A 48 -10.94 5.01 -20.04
N ASN A 49 -11.15 5.63 -18.88
CA ASN A 49 -12.34 6.44 -18.54
C ASN A 49 -13.67 5.69 -18.81
N VAL A 50 -13.61 4.36 -18.74
CA VAL A 50 -14.74 3.46 -18.90
C VAL A 50 -14.90 2.70 -17.59
N PRO A 51 -16.12 2.60 -17.03
CA PRO A 51 -16.35 1.80 -15.83
C PRO A 51 -15.89 0.36 -16.04
N LEU A 52 -15.15 -0.19 -15.08
CA LEU A 52 -14.71 -1.58 -15.14
C LEU A 52 -15.91 -2.52 -15.19
N SER A 53 -16.06 -3.26 -16.29
CA SER A 53 -17.12 -4.24 -16.43
C SER A 53 -16.85 -5.48 -15.56
N GLU A 54 -17.92 -6.18 -15.19
CA GLU A 54 -17.81 -7.41 -14.39
C GLU A 54 -17.09 -8.54 -15.15
N GLU A 55 -17.24 -8.60 -16.48
CA GLU A 55 -16.49 -9.52 -17.33
C GLU A 55 -14.99 -9.20 -17.33
N ARG A 56 -14.63 -7.93 -17.42
CA ARG A 56 -13.23 -7.50 -17.40
C ARG A 56 -12.58 -7.71 -16.05
N TRP A 57 -13.30 -7.47 -14.98
CA TRP A 57 -12.90 -7.82 -13.61
C TRP A 57 -12.58 -9.32 -13.49
N LYS A 58 -13.48 -10.16 -13.98
CA LYS A 58 -13.27 -11.61 -13.98
C LYS A 58 -12.07 -12.03 -14.84
N ALA A 59 -11.88 -11.43 -16.01
CA ALA A 59 -10.74 -11.72 -16.87
C ALA A 59 -9.40 -11.42 -16.20
N ASN A 60 -9.31 -10.31 -15.45
CA ASN A 60 -8.14 -9.98 -14.66
C ASN A 60 -7.92 -10.96 -13.50
N ILE A 61 -8.99 -11.43 -12.83
CA ILE A 61 -8.88 -12.48 -11.79
C ILE A 61 -8.30 -13.78 -12.40
N ASP A 62 -8.87 -14.24 -13.51
CA ASP A 62 -8.43 -15.49 -14.17
C ASP A 62 -6.96 -15.38 -14.64
N TRP A 63 -6.57 -14.22 -15.13
CA TRP A 63 -5.20 -13.93 -15.49
C TRP A 63 -4.25 -13.92 -14.29
N MET A 64 -4.62 -13.26 -13.20
CA MET A 64 -3.85 -13.23 -11.95
C MET A 64 -3.68 -14.62 -11.35
N GLU A 65 -4.75 -15.41 -11.30
CA GLU A 65 -4.71 -16.79 -10.81
C GLU A 65 -3.71 -17.65 -11.59
N LYS A 66 -3.75 -17.55 -12.92
CA LYS A 66 -2.89 -18.34 -13.80
C LYS A 66 -1.45 -17.84 -13.82
N THR A 67 -1.23 -16.52 -13.86
CA THR A 67 0.05 -15.92 -14.22
C THR A 67 0.90 -15.55 -13.01
N PHE A 68 0.29 -15.06 -11.94
CA PHE A 68 1.03 -14.46 -10.81
C PHE A 68 0.80 -15.14 -9.46
N LYS A 69 -0.32 -15.85 -9.27
CA LYS A 69 -0.55 -16.60 -8.03
C LYS A 69 0.57 -17.61 -7.71
N PRO A 70 1.21 -18.31 -8.69
CA PRO A 70 2.36 -19.15 -8.42
C PRO A 70 3.57 -18.43 -7.80
N TYR A 71 3.60 -17.09 -7.92
CA TYR A 71 4.63 -16.21 -7.36
C TYR A 71 4.16 -15.48 -6.09
N GLY A 72 3.00 -15.90 -5.53
CA GLY A 72 2.48 -15.40 -4.27
C GLY A 72 1.57 -14.16 -4.37
N TYR A 73 1.16 -13.76 -5.57
CA TYR A 73 0.14 -12.71 -5.75
C TYR A 73 -1.24 -13.33 -5.60
N ASP A 74 -1.78 -13.29 -4.41
CA ASP A 74 -2.97 -14.05 -4.03
C ASP A 74 -4.17 -13.17 -3.66
N MET A 75 -4.14 -11.88 -3.98
CA MET A 75 -5.21 -10.95 -3.65
C MET A 75 -5.62 -10.09 -4.85
N ILE A 76 -6.91 -9.76 -4.89
CA ILE A 76 -7.52 -8.85 -5.86
C ILE A 76 -8.18 -7.71 -5.09
N CYS A 77 -7.88 -6.46 -5.47
CA CYS A 77 -8.47 -5.28 -4.86
C CYS A 77 -9.13 -4.40 -5.93
N ASN A 78 -10.34 -3.91 -5.62
CA ASN A 78 -10.89 -2.83 -6.41
C ASN A 78 -10.14 -1.52 -6.11
N ASP A 79 -10.27 -0.56 -7.03
CA ASP A 79 -9.83 0.82 -6.85
C ASP A 79 -10.77 1.75 -7.62
N GLY A 80 -10.56 3.04 -7.43
CA GLY A 80 -11.32 4.06 -8.10
C GLY A 80 -12.58 4.48 -7.37
N TRP A 81 -13.22 5.46 -7.94
CA TRP A 81 -14.34 6.16 -7.35
C TRP A 81 -15.49 5.27 -6.96
N ILE A 82 -15.94 5.52 -5.76
CA ILE A 82 -17.26 5.09 -5.35
C ILE A 82 -18.27 6.09 -5.88
N GLU A 83 -19.12 5.63 -6.79
CA GLU A 83 -20.17 6.44 -7.34
C GLU A 83 -21.17 6.90 -6.26
N ALA A 84 -21.68 8.10 -6.42
CA ALA A 84 -22.72 8.67 -5.57
C ALA A 84 -23.96 7.80 -5.41
N ALA A 85 -24.29 7.09 -6.46
CA ALA A 85 -25.48 6.27 -6.57
C ALA A 85 -25.25 4.80 -6.24
N GLN A 86 -24.26 4.51 -5.38
CA GLN A 86 -23.95 3.13 -5.00
C GLN A 86 -25.16 2.39 -4.46
N THR A 87 -25.27 1.11 -4.83
CA THR A 87 -26.22 0.20 -4.23
C THR A 87 -25.83 -0.08 -2.79
N VAL A 88 -26.69 0.28 -1.85
CA VAL A 88 -26.49 0.05 -0.42
C VAL A 88 -27.49 -0.95 0.14
N ASN A 89 -27.10 -1.64 1.22
CA ASN A 89 -28.01 -2.49 1.98
C ASN A 89 -28.86 -1.68 2.97
N GLU A 90 -29.65 -2.36 3.78
CA GLU A 90 -30.55 -1.76 4.78
C GLU A 90 -29.83 -0.96 5.89
N ASN A 91 -28.52 -1.16 6.04
CA ASN A 91 -27.68 -0.40 6.99
C ASN A 91 -26.92 0.74 6.29
N GLY A 92 -27.10 0.93 4.99
CA GLY A 92 -26.41 1.97 4.22
C GLY A 92 -25.00 1.60 3.73
N TYR A 93 -24.58 0.34 3.84
CA TYR A 93 -23.26 -0.12 3.40
C TYR A 93 -23.29 -0.54 1.93
N ILE A 94 -22.26 -0.18 1.18
CA ILE A 94 -22.15 -0.55 -0.25
C ILE A 94 -22.13 -2.07 -0.43
N THR A 95 -22.80 -2.56 -1.44
CA THR A 95 -22.93 -4.00 -1.70
C THR A 95 -22.15 -4.49 -2.92
N LYS A 96 -21.75 -3.56 -3.80
CA LYS A 96 -21.07 -3.84 -5.07
C LYS A 96 -19.92 -2.88 -5.30
N TYR A 97 -18.99 -3.28 -6.15
CA TYR A 97 -17.94 -2.38 -6.61
C TYR A 97 -18.49 -1.31 -7.58
N ASN A 98 -19.31 -1.74 -8.52
CA ASN A 98 -20.00 -0.87 -9.46
C ASN A 98 -21.49 -1.20 -9.43
N SER A 99 -22.37 -0.17 -9.46
CA SER A 99 -23.82 -0.35 -9.38
C SER A 99 -24.38 -1.19 -10.53
N ASP A 100 -23.74 -1.16 -11.71
CA ASP A 100 -24.17 -1.93 -12.88
C ASP A 100 -23.81 -3.42 -12.81
N TRP A 101 -22.94 -3.82 -11.88
CA TRP A 101 -22.58 -5.23 -11.74
C TRP A 101 -23.74 -6.05 -11.23
N LYS A 102 -23.88 -7.26 -11.80
CA LYS A 102 -24.86 -8.24 -11.33
C LYS A 102 -24.53 -8.73 -9.93
N ASN A 103 -23.25 -9.05 -9.68
CA ASN A 103 -22.78 -9.64 -8.44
C ASN A 103 -22.16 -8.61 -7.50
N GLY A 104 -22.36 -8.80 -6.20
CA GLY A 104 -21.79 -7.95 -5.16
C GLY A 104 -20.51 -8.51 -4.55
N PHE A 105 -19.99 -7.79 -3.54
CA PHE A 105 -18.75 -8.15 -2.83
C PHE A 105 -18.78 -9.55 -2.25
N SER A 106 -19.89 -9.99 -1.65
CA SER A 106 -20.01 -11.35 -1.08
C SER A 106 -19.82 -12.44 -2.13
N TYR A 107 -20.35 -12.26 -3.36
CA TYR A 107 -20.14 -13.19 -4.45
C TYR A 107 -18.67 -13.25 -4.86
N TRP A 108 -18.04 -12.09 -5.07
CA TRP A 108 -16.65 -12.02 -5.53
C TRP A 108 -15.67 -12.47 -4.47
N THR A 109 -15.93 -12.20 -3.19
CA THR A 109 -15.13 -12.73 -2.09
C THR A 109 -15.14 -14.26 -2.09
N LYS A 110 -16.32 -14.88 -2.20
CA LYS A 110 -16.45 -16.34 -2.30
C LYS A 110 -15.76 -16.89 -3.56
N TYR A 111 -15.97 -16.23 -4.71
CA TYR A 111 -15.34 -16.61 -5.98
C TYR A 111 -13.80 -16.66 -5.88
N LEU A 112 -13.19 -15.71 -5.19
CA LEU A 112 -11.75 -15.64 -4.93
C LEU A 112 -11.32 -16.71 -3.92
N GLN A 113 -12.04 -16.89 -2.82
CA GLN A 113 -11.74 -17.91 -1.82
C GLN A 113 -11.73 -19.33 -2.40
N GLU A 114 -12.68 -19.66 -3.27
CA GLU A 114 -12.73 -20.97 -3.98
C GLU A 114 -11.49 -21.19 -4.88
N ARG A 115 -10.75 -20.15 -5.23
CA ARG A 115 -9.48 -20.17 -5.98
C ARG A 115 -8.25 -20.04 -5.09
N GLY A 116 -8.43 -20.04 -3.75
CA GLY A 116 -7.35 -19.79 -2.80
C GLY A 116 -6.75 -18.38 -2.94
N MET A 117 -7.60 -17.41 -3.27
CA MET A 117 -7.26 -15.99 -3.36
C MET A 117 -8.08 -15.17 -2.35
N LYS A 118 -7.69 -13.93 -2.13
CA LYS A 118 -8.29 -13.01 -1.16
C LYS A 118 -8.96 -11.83 -1.85
N MET A 119 -9.96 -11.26 -1.21
CA MET A 119 -10.58 -10.01 -1.62
C MET A 119 -10.04 -8.85 -0.80
N GLY A 120 -9.52 -7.83 -1.47
CA GLY A 120 -9.29 -6.50 -0.93
C GLY A 120 -10.42 -5.55 -1.36
N VAL A 121 -10.69 -4.55 -0.55
CA VAL A 121 -11.69 -3.50 -0.85
C VAL A 121 -11.10 -2.13 -0.65
N TYR A 122 -11.27 -1.28 -1.66
CA TYR A 122 -11.05 0.16 -1.57
C TYR A 122 -12.32 0.82 -1.06
N TYR A 123 -12.29 1.30 0.15
CA TYR A 123 -13.37 2.08 0.77
C TYR A 123 -12.91 2.76 2.05
N ASN A 124 -13.39 3.95 2.32
CA ASN A 124 -13.17 4.62 3.59
C ASN A 124 -14.42 4.50 4.49
N PRO A 125 -14.35 3.82 5.64
CA PRO A 125 -15.50 3.66 6.56
C PRO A 125 -16.04 4.98 7.15
N MET A 126 -15.30 6.07 6.99
CA MET A 126 -15.76 7.42 7.34
C MET A 126 -16.63 8.06 6.23
N TRP A 127 -16.78 7.41 5.09
CA TRP A 127 -17.69 7.85 4.04
C TRP A 127 -19.10 7.35 4.27
N LEU A 128 -20.04 8.19 3.84
CA LEU A 128 -21.45 7.87 3.74
C LEU A 128 -21.93 8.28 2.32
N THR A 129 -22.46 7.30 1.59
CA THR A 129 -22.93 7.55 0.22
C THR A 129 -24.17 8.43 0.20
N ARG A 130 -24.41 9.12 -0.92
CA ARG A 130 -25.67 9.87 -1.14
C ARG A 130 -26.89 8.96 -0.98
N ALA A 131 -26.83 7.74 -1.49
CA ALA A 131 -27.92 6.77 -1.38
C ALA A 131 -28.28 6.49 0.10
N ALA A 132 -27.28 6.28 0.95
CA ALA A 132 -27.51 6.08 2.39
C ALA A 132 -28.06 7.34 3.08
N TYR A 133 -27.55 8.52 2.69
CA TYR A 133 -28.02 9.81 3.23
C TYR A 133 -29.47 10.10 2.85
N GLU A 134 -29.84 9.97 1.57
CA GLU A 134 -31.17 10.28 1.08
C GLU A 134 -32.24 9.36 1.66
N GLN A 135 -31.91 8.06 1.79
CA GLN A 135 -32.79 7.08 2.39
C GLN A 135 -32.89 7.21 3.93
N ASN A 136 -31.99 7.96 4.55
CA ASN A 136 -31.94 8.15 6.01
C ASN A 136 -32.03 6.84 6.80
N LEU A 137 -31.13 5.92 6.47
CA LEU A 137 -31.15 4.55 6.98
C LEU A 137 -30.71 4.46 8.46
N PRO A 138 -31.14 3.44 9.19
CA PRO A 138 -30.78 3.28 10.60
C PRO A 138 -29.27 2.94 10.72
N VAL A 139 -28.62 3.53 11.71
CA VAL A 139 -27.29 3.12 12.15
C VAL A 139 -27.43 1.89 13.04
N LYS A 140 -26.92 0.74 12.55
CA LYS A 140 -27.07 -0.57 13.20
C LYS A 140 -26.67 -0.54 14.67
N GLY A 141 -27.58 -1.00 15.53
CA GLY A 141 -27.35 -1.07 16.98
C GLY A 141 -27.56 0.24 17.75
N THR A 142 -28.14 1.26 17.12
CA THR A 142 -28.44 2.56 17.74
C THR A 142 -29.87 3.02 17.42
N SER A 143 -30.28 4.15 18.01
CA SER A 143 -31.51 4.86 17.64
C SER A 143 -31.27 5.97 16.60
N TYR A 144 -30.03 6.14 16.12
CA TYR A 144 -29.64 7.17 15.17
C TYR A 144 -29.78 6.68 13.73
N HIS A 145 -29.80 7.65 12.80
CA HIS A 145 -29.88 7.42 11.37
C HIS A 145 -28.69 8.06 10.66
N THR A 146 -28.51 7.72 9.40
CA THR A 146 -27.36 8.18 8.59
C THR A 146 -27.24 9.70 8.50
N ARG A 147 -28.35 10.45 8.56
CA ARG A 147 -28.32 11.93 8.57
C ARG A 147 -27.82 12.50 9.90
N ASP A 148 -27.99 11.77 10.99
CA ASP A 148 -27.61 12.27 12.32
C ASP A 148 -26.09 12.30 12.50
N ILE A 149 -25.35 11.44 11.79
CA ILE A 149 -23.89 11.25 11.93
C ILE A 149 -23.06 12.05 10.91
N VAL A 150 -23.70 12.72 9.96
CA VAL A 150 -23.01 13.47 8.90
C VAL A 150 -22.58 14.84 9.38
N GLY A 151 -21.34 15.23 9.09
CA GLY A 151 -20.79 16.56 9.32
C GLY A 151 -20.75 17.38 8.03
N TYR A 152 -19.69 17.25 7.26
CA TYR A 152 -19.50 17.97 6.01
C TYR A 152 -19.56 17.00 4.82
N LYS A 153 -19.89 17.53 3.63
CA LYS A 153 -19.67 16.78 2.39
C LYS A 153 -18.17 16.51 2.20
N SER A 154 -17.84 15.36 1.65
CA SER A 154 -16.51 15.15 1.12
C SER A 154 -16.25 16.11 -0.06
N PHE A 155 -15.00 16.27 -0.45
CA PHE A 155 -14.64 17.18 -1.55
C PHE A 155 -15.22 16.73 -2.91
N ASN A 156 -15.60 15.47 -3.05
CA ASN A 156 -16.30 14.95 -4.21
C ASN A 156 -17.77 14.74 -3.86
N ASP A 157 -18.61 15.65 -4.36
CA ASP A 157 -20.05 15.54 -4.25
C ASP A 157 -20.49 14.20 -4.86
N PRO A 158 -20.53 13.22 -4.10
CA PRO A 158 -21.64 12.44 -3.65
C PRO A 158 -21.41 11.72 -2.33
N LEU A 159 -20.30 11.93 -1.70
CA LEU A 159 -19.96 11.33 -0.42
C LEU A 159 -20.05 12.37 0.70
N TYR A 160 -20.51 11.96 1.84
CA TYR A 160 -20.50 12.74 3.05
C TYR A 160 -19.47 12.17 4.01
N TRP A 161 -18.81 13.03 4.79
CA TRP A 161 -17.99 12.59 5.90
C TRP A 161 -18.84 12.29 7.14
N VAL A 162 -18.56 11.19 7.79
CA VAL A 162 -19.06 10.91 9.14
C VAL A 162 -18.24 11.73 10.14
N ASP A 163 -18.93 12.52 10.96
CA ASP A 163 -18.27 13.29 12.03
C ASP A 163 -18.20 12.46 13.31
N VAL A 164 -17.00 12.13 13.75
CA VAL A 164 -16.76 11.26 14.92
C VAL A 164 -17.30 11.85 16.25
N ASP A 165 -17.57 13.16 16.31
CA ASP A 165 -18.18 13.76 17.49
C ASP A 165 -19.71 13.59 17.54
N LYS A 166 -20.32 13.02 16.50
CA LYS A 166 -21.75 12.75 16.44
C LYS A 166 -22.10 11.42 17.11
N PRO A 167 -23.18 11.36 17.92
CA PRO A 167 -23.68 10.10 18.46
C PRO A 167 -24.06 9.12 17.32
N GLY A 168 -23.63 7.87 17.42
CA GLY A 168 -23.83 6.83 16.39
C GLY A 168 -22.70 6.74 15.37
N ALA A 169 -21.77 7.71 15.32
CA ALA A 169 -20.64 7.68 14.39
C ALA A 169 -19.68 6.51 14.66
N LYS A 170 -19.39 6.20 15.92
CA LYS A 170 -18.57 5.04 16.29
C LYS A 170 -19.19 3.74 15.78
N GLU A 171 -20.46 3.55 16.05
CA GLU A 171 -21.21 2.36 15.64
C GLU A 171 -21.23 2.21 14.12
N TRP A 172 -21.44 3.31 13.37
CA TRP A 172 -21.37 3.29 11.91
C TRP A 172 -20.01 2.81 11.41
N ILE A 173 -18.92 3.47 11.82
CA ILE A 173 -17.56 3.16 11.37
C ILE A 173 -17.20 1.71 11.71
N GLN A 174 -17.42 1.30 12.95
CA GLN A 174 -17.07 -0.06 13.39
C GLN A 174 -17.92 -1.14 12.73
N ASN A 175 -19.22 -0.92 12.57
CA ASN A 175 -20.07 -1.88 11.92
C ASN A 175 -19.78 -1.98 10.41
N TYR A 176 -19.34 -0.90 9.77
CA TYR A 176 -18.92 -0.95 8.38
C TYR A 176 -17.66 -1.82 8.20
N VAL A 177 -16.67 -1.65 9.08
CA VAL A 177 -15.48 -2.51 9.08
C VAL A 177 -15.84 -3.97 9.32
N ARG A 178 -16.71 -4.24 10.31
CA ARG A 178 -17.20 -5.62 10.59
C ARG A 178 -17.95 -6.22 9.41
N TYR A 179 -18.74 -5.41 8.70
CA TYR A 179 -19.45 -5.85 7.50
C TYR A 179 -18.49 -6.40 6.42
N PHE A 180 -17.38 -5.73 6.17
CA PHE A 180 -16.36 -6.24 5.25
C PHE A 180 -15.70 -7.52 5.77
N LYS A 181 -15.39 -7.60 7.06
CA LYS A 181 -14.85 -8.81 7.68
C LYS A 181 -15.80 -10.00 7.56
N GLU A 182 -17.06 -9.80 7.87
CA GLU A 182 -18.13 -10.85 7.80
C GLU A 182 -18.27 -11.40 6.37
N MET A 183 -17.98 -10.63 5.34
CA MET A 183 -17.91 -11.11 3.95
C MET A 183 -16.61 -11.85 3.62
N GLY A 184 -15.61 -11.85 4.50
CA GLY A 184 -14.30 -12.46 4.27
C GLY A 184 -13.32 -11.58 3.51
N VAL A 185 -13.53 -10.26 3.49
CA VAL A 185 -12.55 -9.28 2.99
C VAL A 185 -11.31 -9.32 3.88
N ALA A 186 -10.13 -9.41 3.27
CA ALA A 186 -8.84 -9.55 3.97
C ALA A 186 -8.03 -8.25 4.05
N TYR A 187 -8.38 -7.25 3.25
CA TYR A 187 -7.62 -6.01 3.07
C TYR A 187 -8.57 -4.84 2.83
N LEU A 188 -8.36 -3.75 3.55
CA LEU A 188 -9.11 -2.50 3.39
C LEU A 188 -8.16 -1.36 3.04
N ARG A 189 -8.32 -0.78 1.85
CA ARG A 189 -7.59 0.39 1.37
C ARG A 189 -8.42 1.63 1.68
N ILE A 190 -7.95 2.43 2.65
CA ILE A 190 -8.67 3.58 3.22
C ILE A 190 -8.04 4.85 2.68
N ASP A 191 -8.72 5.52 1.79
CA ASP A 191 -8.19 6.67 1.06
C ASP A 191 -8.75 8.02 1.54
N PHE A 192 -8.14 9.12 1.06
CA PHE A 192 -8.46 10.52 1.39
C PHE A 192 -8.35 10.86 2.88
N LEU A 193 -7.38 10.27 3.54
CA LEU A 193 -7.17 10.48 4.97
C LEU A 193 -6.76 11.92 5.29
N GLU A 194 -5.93 12.54 4.44
CA GLU A 194 -5.53 13.95 4.55
C GLU A 194 -6.72 14.90 4.46
N ASN A 195 -7.71 14.56 3.62
CA ASN A 195 -8.91 15.37 3.45
C ASN A 195 -9.76 15.35 4.72
N TYR A 196 -9.90 14.17 5.35
CA TYR A 196 -10.57 14.07 6.63
C TYR A 196 -9.82 14.85 7.72
N GLU A 197 -8.51 14.67 7.86
CA GLU A 197 -7.71 15.34 8.86
C GLU A 197 -7.71 16.86 8.70
N THR A 198 -7.62 17.36 7.46
CA THR A 198 -7.70 18.78 7.13
C THR A 198 -9.04 19.39 7.55
N ASN A 199 -10.15 18.70 7.29
CA ASN A 199 -11.50 19.21 7.55
C ASN A 199 -11.91 19.07 9.03
N TYR A 200 -11.47 18.02 9.72
CA TYR A 200 -11.95 17.65 11.05
C TYR A 200 -10.88 17.75 12.15
N GLY A 201 -9.62 17.90 11.77
CA GLY A 201 -8.47 18.00 12.67
C GLY A 201 -7.94 16.66 13.17
N THR A 202 -6.68 16.66 13.61
CA THR A 202 -5.90 15.47 14.00
C THR A 202 -6.57 14.65 15.09
N ARG A 203 -7.22 15.28 16.09
CA ARG A 203 -7.93 14.54 17.16
C ARG A 203 -9.04 13.64 16.62
N ARG A 204 -9.87 14.16 15.71
CA ARG A 204 -10.97 13.38 15.11
C ARG A 204 -10.45 12.32 14.15
N TYR A 205 -9.41 12.64 13.41
CA TYR A 205 -8.71 11.70 12.54
C TYR A 205 -8.15 10.51 13.36
N GLU A 206 -7.39 10.77 14.41
CA GLU A 206 -6.84 9.72 15.29
C GLU A 206 -7.97 8.87 15.93
N GLN A 207 -9.07 9.51 16.34
CA GLN A 207 -10.23 8.80 16.89
C GLN A 207 -10.90 7.88 15.88
N ALA A 208 -11.05 8.32 14.64
CA ALA A 208 -11.62 7.50 13.56
C ALA A 208 -10.72 6.28 13.26
N LEU A 209 -9.42 6.49 13.14
CA LEU A 209 -8.46 5.39 12.92
C LEU A 209 -8.47 4.39 14.08
N ALA A 210 -8.57 4.86 15.31
CA ALA A 210 -8.68 3.98 16.48
C ALA A 210 -9.91 3.08 16.43
N TRP A 211 -11.07 3.61 16.02
CA TRP A 211 -12.30 2.82 15.87
C TRP A 211 -12.24 1.83 14.71
N ILE A 212 -11.63 2.22 13.60
CA ILE A 212 -11.40 1.34 12.46
C ILE A 212 -10.50 0.18 12.87
N ALA A 213 -9.37 0.48 13.52
CA ALA A 213 -8.41 -0.52 13.97
C ALA A 213 -9.00 -1.48 15.02
N GLU A 214 -9.78 -0.95 15.99
CA GLU A 214 -10.52 -1.75 16.99
C GLU A 214 -11.46 -2.77 16.32
N ALA A 215 -12.16 -2.35 15.27
CA ALA A 215 -13.10 -3.23 14.54
C ALA A 215 -12.38 -4.21 13.60
N ALA A 216 -11.29 -3.79 12.99
CA ALA A 216 -10.47 -4.62 12.10
C ALA A 216 -9.85 -5.81 12.85
N GLY A 217 -9.33 -5.59 14.05
CA GLY A 217 -8.58 -6.61 14.77
C GLY A 217 -7.37 -7.08 13.94
N ASP A 218 -6.95 -8.33 14.14
CA ASP A 218 -5.83 -8.93 13.40
C ASP A 218 -6.24 -9.56 12.06
N ASP A 219 -7.54 -9.64 11.79
CA ASP A 219 -8.07 -10.37 10.63
C ASP A 219 -8.18 -9.52 9.35
N LEU A 220 -8.17 -8.20 9.48
CA LEU A 220 -8.31 -7.27 8.37
C LEU A 220 -7.08 -6.35 8.28
N PHE A 221 -6.34 -6.46 7.18
CA PHE A 221 -5.18 -5.62 6.91
C PHE A 221 -5.62 -4.19 6.52
N LEU A 222 -5.06 -3.17 7.19
CA LEU A 222 -5.41 -1.77 6.98
C LEU A 222 -4.30 -1.03 6.21
N SER A 223 -4.62 -0.60 5.00
CA SER A 223 -3.80 0.28 4.17
C SER A 223 -4.29 1.71 4.30
N LEU A 224 -3.45 2.60 4.81
CA LEU A 224 -3.74 4.01 5.00
C LEU A 224 -3.20 4.82 3.82
N VAL A 225 -4.10 5.38 3.02
CA VAL A 225 -3.77 6.09 1.78
C VAL A 225 -3.97 7.59 1.96
N MET A 226 -3.05 8.37 1.40
CA MET A 226 -3.01 9.82 1.50
C MET A 226 -3.05 10.36 2.96
N PRO A 227 -2.35 9.77 3.95
CA PRO A 227 -2.27 10.40 5.26
C PRO A 227 -1.30 11.58 5.25
N HIS A 228 -1.56 12.62 6.03
CA HIS A 228 -0.59 13.72 6.17
C HIS A 228 0.71 13.29 6.84
N CYS A 229 0.62 12.34 7.78
CA CYS A 229 1.77 11.90 8.59
C CYS A 229 2.51 13.05 9.28
N TYR A 230 1.80 14.09 9.76
CA TYR A 230 2.40 15.30 10.36
C TYR A 230 3.36 15.03 11.53
N ASN A 231 3.14 13.93 12.25
CA ASN A 231 3.99 13.49 13.35
C ASN A 231 4.96 12.38 12.93
N HIS A 232 5.36 12.34 11.68
CA HIS A 232 6.20 11.32 11.06
C HIS A 232 5.58 9.92 11.23
N ALA A 233 4.33 9.78 10.84
CA ALA A 233 3.51 8.56 10.85
C ALA A 233 3.28 7.92 12.23
N LYS A 234 3.52 8.62 13.35
CA LYS A 234 3.30 8.05 14.69
C LYS A 234 1.85 7.68 14.97
N THR A 235 0.90 8.42 14.40
CA THR A 235 -0.53 8.09 14.49
C THR A 235 -0.84 6.86 13.66
N GLU A 236 -0.36 6.82 12.44
CA GLU A 236 -0.58 5.72 11.50
C GLU A 236 0.04 4.42 12.00
N LEU A 237 1.24 4.48 12.62
CA LEU A 237 1.91 3.34 13.26
C LEU A 237 1.08 2.64 14.35
N LYS A 238 0.17 3.37 15.01
CA LYS A 238 -0.69 2.78 16.04
C LYS A 238 -1.84 1.98 15.44
N TYR A 239 -2.35 2.39 14.29
CA TYR A 239 -3.66 1.96 13.81
C TYR A 239 -3.65 1.31 12.44
N GLY A 240 -2.60 1.49 11.64
CA GLY A 240 -2.47 0.92 10.30
C GLY A 240 -1.42 -0.16 10.19
N ASP A 241 -1.44 -0.87 9.07
CA ASP A 241 -0.43 -1.86 8.69
C ASP A 241 0.50 -1.34 7.63
N MET A 242 -0.02 -0.48 6.79
CA MET A 242 0.65 0.06 5.62
C MET A 242 0.26 1.53 5.45
N ILE A 243 1.23 2.36 5.08
CA ILE A 243 1.02 3.76 4.72
C ILE A 243 1.52 4.07 3.33
N ARG A 244 0.76 4.86 2.60
CA ARG A 244 1.19 5.46 1.34
C ARG A 244 2.17 6.61 1.62
N ILE A 245 3.33 6.57 1.00
CA ILE A 245 4.47 7.45 1.31
C ILE A 245 4.72 8.54 0.26
N ASP A 246 4.06 8.49 -0.87
CA ASP A 246 4.26 9.36 -2.02
C ASP A 246 2.96 9.75 -2.72
N ASP A 247 3.06 10.66 -3.66
CA ASP A 247 1.96 11.09 -4.53
C ASP A 247 1.38 9.92 -5.33
N ASP A 248 0.14 10.06 -5.79
CA ASP A 248 -0.47 9.06 -6.67
C ASP A 248 0.37 8.86 -7.93
N CYS A 249 0.65 7.60 -8.24
CA CYS A 249 1.47 7.24 -9.40
C CYS A 249 0.76 7.41 -10.75
N PHE A 250 -0.52 7.77 -10.77
CA PHE A 250 -1.37 7.98 -11.96
C PHE A 250 -1.01 7.13 -13.17
N ASP A 251 -0.13 7.64 -14.06
CA ASP A 251 0.34 6.87 -15.22
C ASP A 251 1.34 5.78 -14.86
N GLY A 252 1.98 5.85 -13.70
CA GLY A 252 2.97 4.88 -13.25
C GLY A 252 4.30 4.94 -14.02
N ASP A 253 4.57 6.05 -14.69
CA ASP A 253 5.78 6.26 -15.46
C ASP A 253 7.00 6.62 -14.61
N TRP A 254 8.15 6.78 -15.26
CA TRP A 254 9.42 7.09 -14.59
C TRP A 254 9.41 8.38 -13.77
N ASP A 255 8.60 9.38 -14.16
CA ASP A 255 8.51 10.65 -13.46
C ASP A 255 7.92 10.45 -12.05
N PHE A 256 6.81 9.73 -11.94
CA PHE A 256 6.17 9.43 -10.64
C PHE A 256 6.99 8.49 -9.75
N VAL A 257 7.72 7.56 -10.35
CA VAL A 257 8.54 6.59 -9.60
C VAL A 257 9.79 7.25 -9.03
N SER A 258 10.41 8.16 -9.77
CA SER A 258 11.78 8.59 -9.51
C SER A 258 12.03 10.09 -9.55
N ASN A 259 11.37 10.86 -10.38
CA ASN A 259 11.79 12.22 -10.69
C ASN A 259 10.86 13.32 -10.19
N ARG A 260 9.56 13.07 -10.13
CA ARG A 260 8.57 14.09 -9.78
C ARG A 260 8.91 14.74 -8.43
N ARG A 261 9.07 16.05 -8.42
CA ARG A 261 9.46 16.81 -7.21
C ARG A 261 10.69 16.23 -6.49
N ARG A 262 11.63 15.68 -7.24
CA ARG A 262 12.86 15.06 -6.73
C ARG A 262 13.59 16.01 -5.78
N GLY A 263 14.00 15.50 -4.60
CA GLY A 263 14.70 16.27 -3.59
C GLY A 263 13.84 17.30 -2.84
N GLN A 264 12.52 17.24 -2.99
CA GLN A 264 11.58 18.14 -2.32
C GLN A 264 10.71 17.37 -1.34
N GLN A 265 10.50 17.95 -0.18
CA GLN A 265 9.55 17.48 0.82
C GLN A 265 8.59 18.62 1.19
N LYS A 266 7.33 18.27 1.44
CA LYS A 266 6.28 19.17 1.93
C LYS A 266 5.85 18.76 3.34
N ASP A 267 5.17 19.62 4.04
CA ASP A 267 4.59 19.39 5.37
C ASP A 267 3.13 18.94 5.31
N HIS A 268 2.65 18.54 4.15
CA HIS A 268 1.30 18.07 3.90
C HIS A 268 1.31 17.00 2.81
N TRP A 269 0.21 16.28 2.64
CA TRP A 269 0.07 15.32 1.55
C TRP A 269 0.06 16.01 0.17
N PRO A 270 0.78 15.47 -0.80
CA PRO A 270 1.79 14.43 -0.62
C PRO A 270 3.09 15.03 -0.12
N GLN A 271 3.71 14.39 0.88
CA GLN A 271 5.00 14.85 1.41
C GLN A 271 6.13 14.65 0.39
N PHE A 272 6.10 13.56 -0.36
CA PHE A 272 7.05 13.24 -1.43
C PHE A 272 6.33 13.09 -2.76
N GLY A 273 6.93 13.59 -3.84
CA GLY A 273 6.33 13.57 -5.17
C GLY A 273 6.64 12.29 -5.96
N ASN A 274 7.48 11.39 -5.43
CA ASN A 274 7.88 10.17 -6.07
C ASN A 274 8.18 9.07 -5.04
N ALA A 275 8.05 7.81 -5.44
CA ALA A 275 8.21 6.66 -4.56
C ALA A 275 9.63 6.57 -3.98
N PHE A 276 10.67 6.87 -4.77
CA PHE A 276 12.05 6.76 -4.32
C PHE A 276 12.35 7.70 -3.14
N ASP A 277 11.98 8.96 -3.24
CA ASP A 277 12.17 9.93 -2.15
C ASP A 277 11.29 9.59 -0.94
N GLY A 278 10.08 9.08 -1.17
CA GLY A 278 9.17 8.62 -0.12
C GLY A 278 9.75 7.48 0.71
N PHE A 279 10.30 6.46 0.06
CA PHE A 279 10.96 5.33 0.75
C PHE A 279 12.15 5.79 1.60
N ILE A 280 12.94 6.76 1.11
CA ILE A 280 14.06 7.29 1.89
C ILE A 280 13.55 8.11 3.07
N GLY A 281 12.59 9.00 2.83
CA GLY A 281 12.07 9.91 3.85
C GLY A 281 11.36 9.21 5.01
N PHE A 282 10.77 8.03 4.77
CA PHE A 282 10.12 7.19 5.79
C PHE A 282 10.89 5.90 6.13
N ALA A 283 12.16 5.78 5.70
CA ALA A 283 12.92 4.55 5.89
C ALA A 283 13.11 4.12 7.36
N ASP A 284 13.08 5.05 8.29
CA ASP A 284 13.16 4.79 9.73
C ASP A 284 11.83 4.30 10.33
N VAL A 285 10.71 4.56 9.66
CA VAL A 285 9.37 4.10 10.05
C VAL A 285 9.08 2.71 9.48
N GLY A 286 9.58 2.44 8.27
CA GLY A 286 9.42 1.16 7.60
C GLY A 286 10.37 0.11 8.15
N ALA A 287 9.85 -0.97 8.70
CA ALA A 287 10.63 -2.11 9.12
C ALA A 287 9.74 -3.32 9.37
N ARG A 288 10.35 -4.51 9.43
CA ARG A 288 9.66 -5.73 9.81
C ARG A 288 9.00 -5.56 11.19
N GLY A 289 7.70 -5.84 11.26
CA GLY A 289 6.94 -5.71 12.50
C GLY A 289 6.58 -4.28 12.91
N GLN A 290 6.86 -3.29 12.07
CA GLN A 290 6.42 -1.90 12.26
C GLN A 290 5.38 -1.54 11.19
N MET A 291 5.77 -0.76 10.18
CA MET A 291 4.90 -0.27 9.12
C MET A 291 5.39 -0.78 7.77
N ILE A 292 4.48 -1.16 6.91
CA ILE A 292 4.79 -1.39 5.50
C ILE A 292 4.67 -0.05 4.78
N LEU A 293 5.72 0.33 4.06
CA LEU A 293 5.72 1.54 3.24
C LEU A 293 5.13 1.19 1.87
N ASP A 294 4.07 1.88 1.48
CA ASP A 294 3.40 1.70 0.20
C ASP A 294 3.91 2.72 -0.81
N GLY A 295 4.71 2.28 -1.77
CA GLY A 295 5.19 3.08 -2.91
C GLY A 295 4.20 3.10 -4.07
N ASP A 296 2.93 2.82 -3.81
CA ASP A 296 1.83 2.73 -4.76
C ASP A 296 1.92 1.51 -5.69
N PHE A 297 1.09 1.49 -6.70
CA PHE A 297 1.02 0.41 -7.69
C PHE A 297 2.11 0.55 -8.76
N MET A 298 2.34 -0.56 -9.46
CA MET A 298 3.29 -0.65 -10.56
C MET A 298 2.56 -0.89 -11.89
N ARG A 299 3.00 -0.18 -12.93
CA ARG A 299 2.52 -0.35 -14.30
C ARG A 299 3.72 -0.53 -15.23
N MET A 300 4.11 -1.79 -15.48
CA MET A 300 5.30 -2.11 -16.27
C MET A 300 5.16 -1.70 -17.74
N ASN A 301 3.91 -1.59 -18.23
CA ASN A 301 3.61 -1.11 -19.58
C ASN A 301 3.90 0.39 -19.79
N LYS A 302 4.07 1.16 -18.71
CA LYS A 302 4.32 2.62 -18.78
C LYS A 302 5.79 3.00 -18.71
N LEU A 303 6.64 2.08 -18.32
CA LEU A 303 8.09 2.31 -18.24
C LEU A 303 8.75 2.09 -19.61
N ALA A 304 9.67 3.00 -19.97
CA ALA A 304 10.20 3.08 -21.31
C ALA A 304 11.13 1.89 -21.68
N ASN A 305 11.78 1.30 -20.67
CA ASN A 305 12.79 0.26 -20.89
C ASN A 305 12.91 -0.69 -19.69
N ASP A 306 13.61 -1.80 -19.89
CA ASP A 306 13.77 -2.83 -18.86
C ASP A 306 14.59 -2.37 -17.64
N ASN A 307 15.45 -1.38 -17.78
CA ASN A 307 16.20 -0.85 -16.63
C ASN A 307 15.25 -0.10 -15.68
N GLU A 308 14.33 0.69 -16.22
CA GLU A 308 13.29 1.34 -15.40
C GLU A 308 12.37 0.33 -14.72
N ARG A 309 11.98 -0.74 -15.44
CA ARG A 309 11.17 -1.84 -14.87
C ARG A 309 11.88 -2.56 -13.73
N ARG A 310 13.16 -2.92 -13.95
CA ARG A 310 13.98 -3.51 -12.89
C ARG A 310 14.17 -2.55 -11.72
N PHE A 311 14.42 -1.27 -11.98
CA PHE A 311 14.56 -0.25 -10.94
C PHE A 311 13.31 -0.19 -10.06
N LEU A 312 12.13 -0.01 -10.66
CA LEU A 312 10.87 0.10 -9.91
C LEU A 312 10.62 -1.14 -9.05
N PHE A 313 10.68 -2.33 -9.67
CA PHE A 313 10.42 -3.56 -8.93
C PHE A 313 11.40 -3.76 -7.77
N SER A 314 12.67 -3.41 -7.99
CA SER A 314 13.70 -3.48 -6.96
C SER A 314 13.52 -2.47 -5.86
N LEU A 315 13.08 -1.28 -6.20
CA LEU A 315 12.77 -0.25 -5.22
C LEU A 315 11.67 -0.75 -4.28
N MET A 316 10.60 -1.33 -4.81
CA MET A 316 9.51 -1.91 -4.01
C MET A 316 10.00 -3.04 -3.10
N ILE A 317 10.82 -3.94 -3.62
CA ILE A 317 11.40 -5.04 -2.83
C ILE A 317 12.35 -4.51 -1.74
N MET A 318 13.27 -3.62 -2.10
CA MET A 318 14.23 -3.05 -1.15
C MET A 318 13.55 -2.20 -0.08
N GLY A 319 12.48 -1.51 -0.42
CA GLY A 319 11.66 -0.74 0.52
C GLY A 319 10.74 -1.61 1.40
N GLY A 320 10.62 -2.90 1.11
CA GLY A 320 9.69 -3.80 1.82
C GLY A 320 8.23 -3.48 1.55
N SER A 321 7.93 -2.93 0.38
CA SER A 321 6.58 -2.51 -0.01
C SER A 321 5.65 -3.68 -0.24
N ALA A 322 4.36 -3.40 -0.21
CA ALA A 322 3.37 -4.21 -0.91
C ALA A 322 3.69 -4.24 -2.42
N LEU A 323 3.31 -5.30 -3.09
CA LEU A 323 3.51 -5.44 -4.53
C LEU A 323 2.15 -5.37 -5.23
N ALA A 324 1.78 -4.18 -5.66
CA ALA A 324 0.51 -3.89 -6.33
C ALA A 324 0.71 -3.85 -7.85
N ILE A 325 0.15 -4.81 -8.57
CA ILE A 325 0.11 -4.83 -10.03
C ILE A 325 -1.11 -4.03 -10.49
N ALA A 326 -0.91 -2.99 -11.31
CA ALA A 326 -2.00 -2.24 -11.92
C ALA A 326 -2.08 -2.43 -13.45
N ASP A 327 -1.09 -3.11 -14.07
CA ASP A 327 -1.24 -3.60 -15.44
C ASP A 327 -2.44 -4.55 -15.54
N GLN A 328 -3.03 -4.69 -16.72
CA GLN A 328 -4.12 -5.61 -16.97
C GLN A 328 -3.69 -6.76 -17.89
N TYR A 329 -4.52 -7.80 -17.94
CA TYR A 329 -4.26 -9.02 -18.73
C TYR A 329 -3.94 -8.73 -20.22
N ASP A 330 -4.44 -7.63 -20.76
CA ASP A 330 -4.28 -7.23 -22.16
C ASP A 330 -3.41 -5.97 -22.37
N THR A 331 -2.93 -5.33 -21.30
CA THR A 331 -2.09 -4.13 -21.39
C THR A 331 -0.64 -4.36 -20.98
N ILE A 332 -0.36 -5.39 -20.18
CA ILE A 332 0.99 -5.67 -19.63
C ILE A 332 2.04 -5.99 -20.73
N GLY A 333 1.61 -6.43 -21.91
CA GLY A 333 2.52 -6.88 -22.97
C GLY A 333 3.43 -8.02 -22.51
N ASP A 334 4.71 -7.97 -22.92
CA ASP A 334 5.71 -9.00 -22.60
C ASP A 334 6.43 -8.73 -21.25
N HIS A 335 5.87 -7.91 -20.36
CA HIS A 335 6.57 -7.44 -19.15
C HIS A 335 6.26 -8.24 -17.87
N ALA A 336 5.45 -9.29 -17.94
CA ALA A 336 5.08 -10.13 -16.80
C ALA A 336 6.30 -10.72 -16.06
N TRP A 337 7.41 -10.97 -16.77
CA TRP A 337 8.65 -11.54 -16.24
C TRP A 337 9.21 -10.75 -15.04
N VAL A 338 8.96 -9.45 -14.96
CA VAL A 338 9.43 -8.60 -13.87
C VAL A 338 8.82 -9.07 -12.54
N TYR A 339 7.49 -9.23 -12.53
CA TYR A 339 6.74 -9.68 -11.37
C TYR A 339 6.97 -11.16 -11.02
N GLN A 340 7.43 -11.94 -11.97
CA GLN A 340 7.66 -13.39 -11.85
C GLN A 340 9.07 -13.75 -11.36
N ASN A 341 9.91 -12.77 -11.01
CA ASN A 341 11.25 -13.04 -10.50
C ASN A 341 11.16 -13.76 -9.14
N PRO A 342 11.61 -15.05 -9.04
CA PRO A 342 11.39 -15.85 -7.85
C PRO A 342 12.21 -15.37 -6.65
N GLU A 343 13.44 -14.90 -6.88
CA GLU A 343 14.34 -14.46 -5.81
C GLU A 343 13.85 -13.14 -5.19
N MET A 344 13.36 -12.21 -6.00
CA MET A 344 12.78 -10.96 -5.55
C MET A 344 11.47 -11.20 -4.77
N ASN A 345 10.63 -12.09 -5.27
CA ASN A 345 9.40 -12.49 -4.56
C ASN A 345 9.70 -13.22 -3.25
N GLU A 346 10.76 -14.02 -3.18
CA GLU A 346 11.22 -14.64 -1.95
C GLU A 346 11.66 -13.59 -0.92
N LEU A 347 12.49 -12.61 -1.32
CA LEU A 347 12.88 -11.50 -0.44
C LEU A 347 11.66 -10.78 0.15
N ASN A 348 10.70 -10.42 -0.68
CA ASN A 348 9.47 -9.77 -0.22
C ASN A 348 8.68 -10.66 0.75
N SER A 349 8.59 -11.98 0.48
CA SER A 349 7.86 -12.92 1.35
C SER A 349 8.49 -13.10 2.74
N LEU A 350 9.78 -12.81 2.88
CA LEU A 350 10.48 -12.82 4.17
C LEU A 350 10.20 -11.55 5.01
N GLY A 351 9.41 -10.61 4.50
CA GLY A 351 9.23 -9.30 5.11
C GLY A 351 10.54 -8.49 5.14
N PHE A 352 11.35 -8.67 4.10
CA PHE A 352 12.61 -7.96 3.95
C PHE A 352 12.37 -6.48 3.67
N ALA A 353 13.12 -5.62 4.35
CA ALA A 353 13.22 -4.20 4.04
C ALA A 353 14.67 -3.74 4.28
N ALA A 354 15.28 -3.15 3.27
CA ALA A 354 16.60 -2.53 3.39
C ALA A 354 16.50 -1.09 3.90
N LYS A 355 17.65 -0.52 4.23
CA LYS A 355 17.77 0.88 4.62
C LYS A 355 18.76 1.59 3.69
N PRO A 356 18.48 2.85 3.28
CA PRO A 356 19.45 3.65 2.57
C PRO A 356 20.62 4.01 3.50
N LEU A 357 21.82 4.21 2.93
CA LEU A 357 22.99 4.67 3.70
C LEU A 357 22.86 6.13 4.15
N SER A 358 21.93 6.87 3.59
CA SER A 358 21.54 8.21 4.04
C SER A 358 20.02 8.34 3.97
N TYR A 359 19.41 8.83 5.04
CA TYR A 359 17.98 9.19 5.08
C TYR A 359 17.71 10.61 4.52
N ASP A 360 18.73 11.33 4.14
CA ASP A 360 18.56 12.57 3.37
C ASP A 360 18.40 12.22 1.88
N PHE A 361 17.18 12.28 1.38
CA PHE A 361 16.86 12.04 -0.02
C PHE A 361 17.53 13.03 -0.99
N ARG A 362 18.16 14.12 -0.48
CA ARG A 362 18.99 15.06 -1.25
C ARG A 362 20.44 14.62 -1.37
N ASP A 363 20.91 13.72 -0.50
CA ASP A 363 22.23 13.09 -0.60
C ASP A 363 22.18 11.94 -1.63
N ALA A 364 22.17 12.29 -2.91
CA ALA A 364 22.00 11.33 -4.00
C ALA A 364 23.06 10.20 -4.03
N ALA A 365 24.24 10.44 -3.49
CA ALA A 365 25.33 9.45 -3.46
C ALA A 365 25.06 8.32 -2.46
N ASN A 366 24.59 8.66 -1.26
CA ASN A 366 24.38 7.69 -0.18
C ASN A 366 22.93 7.18 -0.13
N SER A 367 21.94 8.03 -0.45
CA SER A 367 20.54 7.62 -0.49
C SER A 367 20.22 6.65 -1.64
N SER A 368 21.10 6.52 -2.64
CA SER A 368 20.99 5.54 -3.73
C SER A 368 21.68 4.20 -3.44
N ARG A 369 22.25 4.03 -2.26
CA ARG A 369 22.91 2.80 -1.80
C ARG A 369 22.16 2.26 -0.58
N TRP A 370 21.59 1.10 -0.72
CA TRP A 370 20.71 0.50 0.27
C TRP A 370 21.29 -0.81 0.77
N ILE A 371 21.08 -1.11 2.02
CA ILE A 371 21.62 -2.30 2.66
C ILE A 371 20.61 -2.95 3.61
N GLY A 372 20.57 -4.28 3.60
CA GLY A 372 19.73 -5.05 4.51
C GLY A 372 20.26 -6.48 4.69
N GLN A 373 19.92 -7.26 5.76
CA GLN A 373 20.40 -8.65 6.00
C GLN A 373 19.24 -9.59 6.14
N LEU A 374 19.43 -10.74 5.66
CA LEU A 374 18.51 -11.83 5.85
C LEU A 374 18.73 -12.48 7.22
N PRO A 375 17.73 -13.19 7.75
CA PRO A 375 17.87 -13.87 9.04
C PRO A 375 19.02 -14.89 9.12
N ASN A 376 19.46 -15.42 7.98
CA ASN A 376 20.59 -16.33 7.88
C ASN A 376 21.97 -15.63 7.90
N GLY A 377 21.98 -14.30 7.99
CA GLY A 377 23.19 -13.49 7.99
C GLY A 377 23.69 -13.09 6.60
N ASP A 378 23.04 -13.53 5.54
CA ASP A 378 23.37 -13.08 4.18
C ASP A 378 23.00 -11.61 4.02
N TRP A 379 23.83 -10.95 3.23
CA TRP A 379 23.67 -9.55 2.98
C TRP A 379 23.00 -9.31 1.63
N VAL A 380 22.04 -8.37 1.53
CA VAL A 380 21.40 -7.92 0.30
C VAL A 380 21.77 -6.44 0.04
N VAL A 381 22.37 -5.96 -1.11
CA VAL A 381 22.78 -4.57 -1.47
C VAL A 381 22.00 -4.03 -2.65
N GLY A 382 21.32 -2.90 -2.53
CA GLY A 382 20.68 -2.15 -3.63
C GLY A 382 21.57 -0.98 -4.07
N LEU A 383 21.90 -0.95 -5.35
CA LEU A 383 22.62 0.17 -5.97
C LEU A 383 21.73 0.79 -7.05
N PHE A 384 21.16 1.92 -6.74
CA PHE A 384 20.20 2.60 -7.61
C PHE A 384 20.86 3.68 -8.46
N ASN A 385 20.39 3.82 -9.69
CA ASN A 385 20.76 4.91 -10.57
C ASN A 385 19.51 5.59 -11.13
N ARG A 386 19.27 6.82 -10.71
CA ARG A 386 18.15 7.67 -11.17
C ARG A 386 18.52 8.55 -12.36
N GLU A 387 19.80 8.51 -12.77
CA GLU A 387 20.30 9.37 -13.85
C GLU A 387 20.16 8.69 -15.22
N SER A 388 20.10 9.50 -16.26
CA SER A 388 20.09 9.01 -17.64
C SER A 388 21.46 8.48 -18.11
N THR A 389 22.51 8.70 -17.34
CA THR A 389 23.87 8.26 -17.62
C THR A 389 24.33 7.21 -16.60
N PRO A 390 25.20 6.27 -17.00
CA PRO A 390 25.78 5.30 -16.08
C PRO A 390 26.48 5.98 -14.90
N GLN A 391 26.27 5.44 -13.71
CA GLN A 391 26.88 5.90 -12.47
C GLN A 391 27.65 4.76 -11.81
N THR A 392 28.82 5.05 -11.26
CA THR A 392 29.56 4.11 -10.42
C THR A 392 29.08 4.24 -8.97
N ARG A 393 28.77 3.11 -8.37
CA ARG A 393 28.47 2.99 -6.94
C ARG A 393 29.35 1.90 -6.34
N SER A 394 29.80 2.08 -5.13
CA SER A 394 30.61 1.10 -4.41
C SER A 394 30.11 0.92 -2.99
N ILE A 395 30.36 -0.25 -2.43
CA ILE A 395 30.12 -0.60 -1.03
C ILE A 395 31.46 -0.94 -0.40
N ASP A 396 31.76 -0.30 0.72
CA ASP A 396 32.91 -0.62 1.55
C ASP A 396 32.53 -1.76 2.50
N PHE A 397 33.03 -2.95 2.21
CA PHE A 397 32.67 -4.17 2.94
C PHE A 397 33.02 -4.08 4.43
N ARG A 398 34.12 -3.46 4.77
CA ARG A 398 34.52 -3.33 6.16
C ARG A 398 33.70 -2.27 6.90
N ARG A 399 33.66 -1.07 6.35
CA ARG A 399 33.04 0.08 7.01
C ARG A 399 31.50 -0.01 7.01
N GLU A 400 30.92 -0.44 5.88
CA GLU A 400 29.47 -0.42 5.66
C GLU A 400 28.83 -1.78 5.96
N LEU A 401 29.64 -2.87 6.03
CA LEU A 401 29.17 -4.25 6.18
C LEU A 401 29.71 -4.95 7.43
N GLY A 402 30.73 -4.42 8.05
CA GLY A 402 31.40 -5.11 9.14
C GLY A 402 32.10 -6.41 8.73
N ILE A 403 32.42 -6.56 7.43
CA ILE A 403 33.17 -7.74 6.94
C ILE A 403 34.65 -7.44 7.06
N GLU A 404 35.36 -8.18 7.91
CA GLU A 404 36.80 -7.96 8.19
C GLU A 404 37.68 -8.34 7.01
N ASP A 405 38.82 -7.66 6.90
CA ASP A 405 39.82 -7.95 5.86
C ASP A 405 40.28 -9.42 5.89
N GLY A 406 40.29 -10.07 4.75
CA GLY A 406 40.66 -11.48 4.61
C GLY A 406 39.50 -12.46 4.84
N GLN A 407 38.32 -12.01 5.22
CA GLN A 407 37.14 -12.86 5.26
C GLN A 407 36.71 -13.19 3.84
N ALA A 408 36.51 -14.47 3.54
CA ALA A 408 36.02 -14.90 2.24
C ALA A 408 34.52 -14.53 2.10
N VAL A 409 34.16 -13.86 1.02
CA VAL A 409 32.78 -13.54 0.63
C VAL A 409 32.46 -14.19 -0.70
N ASN A 410 31.34 -14.87 -0.78
CA ASN A 410 30.77 -15.29 -2.06
C ASN A 410 29.79 -14.23 -2.54
N VAL A 411 30.00 -13.76 -3.76
CA VAL A 411 29.18 -12.73 -4.43
C VAL A 411 28.37 -13.37 -5.53
#